data_ab7602b5b39c1f24d82c67e6be309d15
#
_entry.id   ab7602b5b39c1f24d82c67e6be309d15
#
_cell.length_a   1.000
_cell.length_b   1.000
_cell.length_c   1.000
_cell.angle_alpha   90.00
_cell.angle_beta   90.00
_cell.angle_gamma   90.00
#
_symmetry.space_group_name_H-M   'P 1'
#
loop_
_entity.id
_entity.type
_entity.pdbx_description
1 polymer ?
#
loop_
_entity_poly.entity_id
_entity_poly.type
_entity_poly.pdbx_seq_one_letter_code
_entity_poly.pdbx_strand_id
1 'polypeptide(L)'
;RQGSRRLGAREGVEVLSTNVANRPSRPGRPGGPGRSGPGGPPSSRPPGALGEGRAGADLIDHVVHINRVTKVVKGGKNFSFSALVVVGDGHGRVGYGAGKAKEVPTAIKKGIEMAKKTMISVTLKGKTIPHAVTGHYGAGRVFLKPASDGTGVIAGGAVRAILEAVGVQNILTKSLGTTNPHNVVKATFNALRNLHMAEAILRARGRSSGALAVEATAPAVEAAPAPEAAAETK
;
A
#
# COMPACT_ATOMS: atom_id res chain seq x y z
N ARG A 1 -14.87 -64.60 15.05
CA ARG A 1 -13.60 -64.41 15.80
C ARG A 1 -13.32 -62.93 15.85
N GLN A 2 -13.76 -62.21 16.93
CA GLN A 2 -13.05 -61.89 18.14
C GLN A 2 -11.67 -61.24 17.75
N GLY A 3 -11.36 -60.08 18.17
CA GLY A 3 -11.40 -59.37 19.38
C GLY A 3 -10.86 -57.97 19.24
N SER A 4 -11.36 -57.21 20.05
CA SER A 4 -10.89 -56.51 21.26
C SER A 4 -10.26 -55.16 20.99
N ARG A 5 -11.02 -54.13 21.28
CA ARG A 5 -10.88 -53.11 22.34
C ARG A 5 -9.44 -52.66 22.67
N ARG A 6 -9.17 -51.37 22.44
CA ARG A 6 -8.56 -50.56 23.50
C ARG A 6 -9.02 -49.11 23.42
N LEU A 7 -9.64 -48.70 24.50
CA LEU A 7 -9.87 -47.33 24.93
C LEU A 7 -8.52 -46.64 25.19
N GLY A 8 -8.35 -45.45 24.63
CA GLY A 8 -7.27 -44.52 24.97
C GLY A 8 -7.87 -43.24 25.53
N ALA A 9 -7.58 -42.95 26.76
CA ALA A 9 -8.08 -41.89 27.62
C ALA A 9 -7.90 -40.51 26.99
N ARG A 10 -8.92 -39.67 27.10
CA ARG A 10 -8.83 -38.21 26.90
C ARG A 10 -8.31 -37.61 28.18
N GLU A 11 -7.07 -37.13 28.17
CA GLU A 11 -6.55 -36.25 29.18
C GLU A 11 -7.17 -34.87 28.99
N GLY A 12 -7.84 -34.42 30.06
CA GLY A 12 -8.48 -33.13 30.16
C GLY A 12 -7.43 -32.02 30.22
N VAL A 13 -7.54 -31.06 29.31
CA VAL A 13 -6.84 -29.79 29.43
C VAL A 13 -7.60 -28.92 30.43
N GLU A 14 -7.04 -28.82 31.60
CA GLU A 14 -7.50 -27.98 32.69
C GLU A 14 -7.37 -26.49 32.29
N VAL A 15 -8.52 -25.84 32.13
CA VAL A 15 -8.60 -24.41 31.85
C VAL A 15 -8.30 -23.66 33.16
N LEU A 16 -7.10 -23.19 33.33
CA LEU A 16 -6.71 -22.28 34.42
C LEU A 16 -7.53 -20.98 34.31
N SER A 17 -8.58 -20.92 35.10
CA SER A 17 -9.34 -19.71 35.39
C SER A 17 -8.43 -18.73 36.17
N THR A 18 -7.87 -17.74 35.44
CA THR A 18 -7.18 -16.63 36.09
C THR A 18 -8.18 -15.65 36.68
N ASN A 19 -8.22 -15.71 37.96
CA ASN A 19 -8.86 -14.88 38.96
C ASN A 19 -8.56 -13.38 38.69
N VAL A 20 -9.58 -12.61 38.27
CA VAL A 20 -9.53 -11.15 38.24
C VAL A 20 -9.71 -10.63 39.64
N ALA A 21 -8.61 -10.55 40.39
CA ALA A 21 -8.57 -9.93 41.69
C ALA A 21 -8.63 -8.41 41.60
N ASN A 22 -9.76 -7.87 41.99
CA ASN A 22 -10.00 -6.73 42.87
C ASN A 22 -8.82 -5.74 43.00
N ARG A 23 -8.81 -4.66 42.21
CA ARG A 23 -7.95 -3.49 42.47
C ARG A 23 -8.66 -2.57 43.47
N PRO A 24 -8.04 -2.26 44.62
CA PRO A 24 -8.60 -1.30 45.58
C PRO A 24 -8.57 0.12 44.97
N SER A 25 -9.68 0.81 45.12
CA SER A 25 -9.86 2.22 44.82
C SER A 25 -8.88 3.11 45.56
N ARG A 26 -8.10 3.93 44.86
CA ARG A 26 -7.23 4.95 45.43
C ARG A 26 -8.08 6.00 46.14
N PRO A 27 -7.74 6.37 47.40
CA PRO A 27 -8.41 7.48 48.12
C PRO A 27 -8.10 8.82 47.46
N GLY A 28 -9.13 9.67 47.38
CA GLY A 28 -9.07 11.02 46.82
C GLY A 28 -8.03 11.90 47.52
N ARG A 29 -7.25 12.61 46.74
CA ARG A 29 -6.30 13.64 47.16
C ARG A 29 -7.09 14.89 47.56
N PRO A 30 -6.91 15.44 48.78
CA PRO A 30 -7.56 16.67 49.17
C PRO A 30 -7.02 17.87 48.38
N GLY A 31 -7.92 18.77 48.00
CA GLY A 31 -7.62 19.99 47.26
C GLY A 31 -6.71 20.93 48.07
N GLY A 32 -5.56 21.27 47.48
CA GLY A 32 -4.69 22.32 47.99
C GLY A 32 -5.17 23.71 47.52
N PRO A 33 -4.99 24.76 48.35
CA PRO A 33 -5.49 26.12 48.01
C PRO A 33 -4.65 26.73 46.88
N GLY A 34 -5.37 27.46 46.01
CA GLY A 34 -4.81 28.14 44.86
C GLY A 34 -3.70 29.13 45.24
N ARG A 35 -2.51 28.95 44.65
CA ARG A 35 -1.47 29.97 44.61
C ARG A 35 -1.62 30.75 43.33
N SER A 36 -2.16 31.95 43.40
CA SER A 36 -2.02 32.99 42.40
C SER A 36 -0.56 33.46 42.37
N GLY A 37 0.22 33.00 41.38
CA GLY A 37 1.54 33.50 41.10
C GLY A 37 1.46 34.57 39.99
N PRO A 38 2.24 35.67 40.06
CA PRO A 38 2.20 36.78 39.08
C PRO A 38 2.73 36.32 37.71
N GLY A 39 2.11 36.92 36.68
CA GLY A 39 2.31 36.60 35.27
C GLY A 39 3.78 36.53 34.82
N GLY A 40 4.15 35.38 34.28
CA GLY A 40 5.32 35.25 33.44
C GLY A 40 5.07 35.89 32.08
N PRO A 41 6.11 36.42 31.41
CA PRO A 41 5.96 37.08 30.12
C PRO A 41 5.41 36.11 29.07
N PRO A 42 4.58 36.55 28.13
CA PRO A 42 4.09 35.71 27.06
C PRO A 42 5.30 35.22 26.23
N SER A 43 5.52 33.92 26.24
CA SER A 43 6.47 33.32 25.31
C SER A 43 5.93 33.55 23.89
N SER A 44 6.51 34.53 23.23
CA SER A 44 6.33 34.78 21.79
C SER A 44 6.96 33.60 21.02
N ARG A 45 6.23 32.51 20.98
CA ARG A 45 6.45 31.47 20.00
C ARG A 45 5.81 31.98 18.71
N PRO A 46 6.59 32.23 17.64
CA PRO A 46 5.98 32.69 16.39
C PRO A 46 5.00 31.61 15.92
N PRO A 47 3.78 31.96 15.53
CA PRO A 47 2.88 31.04 14.84
C PRO A 47 3.39 30.92 13.41
N GLY A 48 4.23 29.93 13.13
CA GLY A 48 4.76 29.83 11.79
C GLY A 48 5.95 28.89 11.70
N ALA A 49 5.72 27.62 11.83
CA ALA A 49 6.54 26.58 11.22
C ALA A 49 5.80 25.23 11.32
N LEU A 50 4.51 25.23 11.09
CA LEU A 50 3.93 24.07 10.44
C LEU A 50 4.35 24.23 9.00
N GLY A 51 5.32 23.40 8.58
CA GLY A 51 5.76 23.39 7.20
C GLY A 51 4.55 23.30 6.30
N GLU A 52 4.20 24.42 5.67
CA GLU A 52 3.38 24.47 4.48
C GLU A 52 4.17 23.76 3.39
N GLY A 53 4.22 22.42 3.51
CA GLY A 53 4.65 21.55 2.47
C GLY A 53 3.66 21.67 1.32
N ARG A 54 4.03 22.55 0.36
CA ARG A 54 3.47 22.58 -1.01
C ARG A 54 2.00 22.13 -1.10
N ALA A 55 1.12 22.86 -0.46
CA ALA A 55 -0.32 22.77 -0.62
C ALA A 55 -0.70 23.54 -1.88
N GLY A 56 -0.54 22.94 -3.05
CA GLY A 56 -0.82 23.55 -4.34
C GLY A 56 -0.63 22.60 -5.52
N ALA A 57 -0.26 21.36 -5.27
CA ALA A 57 -0.32 20.34 -6.31
C ALA A 57 -1.79 19.90 -6.45
N ASP A 58 -2.34 19.98 -7.65
CA ASP A 58 -3.64 19.41 -7.98
C ASP A 58 -3.59 17.91 -7.69
N LEU A 59 -4.17 17.50 -6.55
CA LEU A 59 -4.20 16.12 -6.13
C LEU A 59 -5.36 15.41 -6.85
N ILE A 60 -5.02 14.35 -7.56
CA ILE A 60 -5.98 13.47 -8.23
C ILE A 60 -6.45 12.45 -7.19
N ASP A 61 -7.75 12.37 -6.95
CA ASP A 61 -8.36 11.41 -6.06
C ASP A 61 -9.17 10.37 -6.83
N HIS A 62 -8.94 9.09 -6.52
CA HIS A 62 -9.67 7.97 -7.08
C HIS A 62 -10.31 7.14 -5.98
N VAL A 63 -11.62 6.95 -6.09
CA VAL A 63 -12.36 6.05 -5.21
C VAL A 63 -12.27 4.63 -5.76
N VAL A 64 -11.54 3.75 -5.06
CA VAL A 64 -11.33 2.37 -5.49
C VAL A 64 -12.53 1.50 -5.19
N HIS A 65 -13.07 1.62 -3.97
CA HIS A 65 -14.18 0.77 -3.54
C HIS A 65 -14.99 1.40 -2.40
N ILE A 66 -16.32 1.25 -2.47
CA ILE A 66 -17.25 1.69 -1.43
C ILE A 66 -18.06 0.47 -0.96
N ASN A 67 -18.04 0.21 0.34
CA ASN A 67 -18.79 -0.86 0.98
C ASN A 67 -19.80 -0.30 1.96
N ARG A 68 -21.06 -0.76 1.87
CA ARG A 68 -22.06 -0.54 2.91
C ARG A 68 -21.89 -1.63 3.99
N VAL A 69 -21.55 -1.22 5.20
CA VAL A 69 -21.38 -2.11 6.36
C VAL A 69 -22.52 -1.89 7.36
N THR A 70 -22.95 -2.94 8.03
CA THR A 70 -24.06 -2.89 8.98
C THR A 70 -23.65 -3.51 10.31
N LYS A 71 -24.13 -2.90 11.39
CA LYS A 71 -24.09 -3.46 12.75
C LYS A 71 -25.51 -3.70 13.20
N VAL A 72 -25.86 -4.93 13.47
CA VAL A 72 -27.16 -5.31 14.04
C VAL A 72 -27.09 -5.15 15.54
N VAL A 73 -28.06 -4.42 16.10
CA VAL A 73 -28.19 -4.15 17.53
C VAL A 73 -29.63 -4.44 17.98
N LYS A 74 -29.89 -4.54 19.29
CA LYS A 74 -31.27 -4.54 19.84
C LYS A 74 -31.94 -3.23 19.39
N GLY A 75 -33.02 -3.33 18.62
CA GLY A 75 -33.72 -2.18 18.07
C GLY A 75 -33.45 -1.85 16.61
N GLY A 76 -32.54 -2.57 15.90
CA GLY A 76 -32.42 -2.43 14.45
C GLY A 76 -31.02 -2.59 13.87
N LYS A 77 -30.88 -2.15 12.62
CA LYS A 77 -29.63 -2.23 11.84
C LYS A 77 -29.05 -0.86 11.65
N ASN A 78 -27.84 -0.61 12.19
CA ASN A 78 -27.11 0.65 11.96
C ASN A 78 -26.21 0.48 10.74
N PHE A 79 -26.44 1.31 9.71
CA PHE A 79 -25.67 1.32 8.47
C PHE A 79 -24.51 2.31 8.56
N SER A 80 -23.43 1.98 7.92
CA SER A 80 -22.27 2.86 7.68
C SER A 80 -21.64 2.53 6.35
N PHE A 81 -20.89 3.49 5.79
CA PHE A 81 -20.15 3.30 4.53
C PHE A 81 -18.66 3.30 4.81
N SER A 82 -17.93 2.40 4.17
CA SER A 82 -16.48 2.36 4.17
C SER A 82 -16.00 2.65 2.75
N ALA A 83 -15.20 3.69 2.58
CA ALA A 83 -14.59 4.06 1.30
C ALA A 83 -13.10 3.79 1.34
N LEU A 84 -12.56 3.15 0.30
CA LEU A 84 -11.14 2.99 0.02
C LEU A 84 -10.77 3.98 -1.07
N VAL A 85 -9.89 4.93 -0.76
CA VAL A 85 -9.51 6.03 -1.64
C VAL A 85 -8.01 6.04 -1.85
N VAL A 86 -7.60 6.39 -3.06
CA VAL A 86 -6.21 6.63 -3.46
C VAL A 86 -6.09 8.08 -3.87
N VAL A 87 -5.01 8.74 -3.46
CA VAL A 87 -4.72 10.13 -3.78
C VAL A 87 -3.29 10.21 -4.31
N GLY A 88 -3.08 10.91 -5.41
CA GLY A 88 -1.75 11.13 -5.98
C GLY A 88 -1.62 12.51 -6.61
N ASP A 89 -0.39 12.90 -6.94
CA ASP A 89 -0.06 14.17 -7.58
C ASP A 89 0.25 14.05 -9.07
N GLY A 90 0.18 12.82 -9.64
CA GLY A 90 0.57 12.56 -11.04
C GLY A 90 2.09 12.66 -11.32
N HIS A 91 2.89 12.93 -10.30
CA HIS A 91 4.35 13.15 -10.40
C HIS A 91 5.17 12.20 -9.53
N GLY A 92 4.65 11.00 -9.31
CA GLY A 92 5.35 9.96 -8.55
C GLY A 92 5.04 9.95 -7.06
N ARG A 93 4.06 10.70 -6.57
CA ARG A 93 3.61 10.62 -5.19
C ARG A 93 2.23 10.04 -5.12
N VAL A 94 2.02 9.09 -4.23
CA VAL A 94 0.72 8.45 -4.05
C VAL A 94 0.51 8.02 -2.61
N GLY A 95 -0.74 8.13 -2.15
CA GLY A 95 -1.18 7.67 -0.84
C GLY A 95 -2.49 6.91 -0.94
N TYR A 96 -2.79 6.08 0.02
CA TYR A 96 -4.09 5.44 0.14
C TYR A 96 -4.67 5.64 1.53
N GLY A 97 -5.99 5.71 1.61
CA GLY A 97 -6.69 5.86 2.88
C GLY A 97 -8.02 5.12 2.87
N ALA A 98 -8.42 4.64 4.04
CA ALA A 98 -9.73 4.07 4.26
C ALA A 98 -10.52 4.97 5.22
N GLY A 99 -11.68 5.47 4.78
CA GLY A 99 -12.58 6.26 5.58
C GLY A 99 -13.86 5.50 5.89
N LYS A 100 -14.44 5.72 7.07
CA LYS A 100 -15.74 5.17 7.47
C LYS A 100 -16.63 6.26 8.06
N ALA A 101 -17.88 6.36 7.58
CA ALA A 101 -18.86 7.30 8.07
C ALA A 101 -20.29 6.78 7.85
N LYS A 102 -21.28 7.51 8.37
CA LYS A 102 -22.70 7.22 8.14
C LYS A 102 -23.12 7.55 6.70
N GLU A 103 -22.46 8.53 6.09
CA GLU A 103 -22.69 9.02 4.74
C GLU A 103 -21.48 8.76 3.84
N VAL A 104 -21.72 8.51 2.54
CA VAL A 104 -20.67 8.24 1.56
C VAL A 104 -19.71 9.43 1.38
N PRO A 105 -20.18 10.69 1.17
CA PRO A 105 -19.28 11.83 0.97
C PRO A 105 -18.37 12.07 2.17
N THR A 106 -18.89 11.91 3.38
CA THR A 106 -18.11 12.06 4.61
C THR A 106 -17.06 10.93 4.76
N ALA A 107 -17.40 9.70 4.31
CA ALA A 107 -16.44 8.58 4.30
C ALA A 107 -15.29 8.84 3.32
N ILE A 108 -15.58 9.35 2.12
CA ILE A 108 -14.59 9.71 1.10
C ILE A 108 -13.67 10.82 1.62
N LYS A 109 -14.20 11.91 2.15
CA LYS A 109 -13.39 13.01 2.74
C LYS A 109 -12.41 12.50 3.79
N LYS A 110 -12.85 11.65 4.72
CA LYS A 110 -11.97 11.00 5.71
C LYS A 110 -10.91 10.11 5.06
N GLY A 111 -11.27 9.37 3.98
CA GLY A 111 -10.32 8.58 3.20
C GLY A 111 -9.23 9.42 2.58
N ILE A 112 -9.57 10.55 1.96
CA ILE A 112 -8.65 11.51 1.35
C ILE A 112 -7.68 12.09 2.40
N GLU A 113 -8.18 12.52 3.55
CA GLU A 113 -7.35 13.04 4.65
C GLU A 113 -6.33 12.00 5.15
N MET A 114 -6.75 10.74 5.27
CA MET A 114 -5.87 9.64 5.64
C MET A 114 -4.85 9.34 4.54
N ALA A 115 -5.26 9.35 3.27
CA ALA A 115 -4.39 9.14 2.12
C ALA A 115 -3.28 10.20 2.04
N LYS A 116 -3.62 11.48 2.25
CA LYS A 116 -2.66 12.60 2.31
C LYS A 116 -1.58 12.42 3.38
N LYS A 117 -1.91 11.79 4.50
CA LYS A 117 -0.94 11.51 5.59
C LYS A 117 0.00 10.33 5.27
N THR A 118 -0.42 9.41 4.40
CA THR A 118 0.31 8.18 4.07
C THR A 118 0.97 8.21 2.70
N MET A 119 1.18 9.39 2.13
CA MET A 119 1.81 9.53 0.82
C MET A 119 3.24 9.01 0.82
N ILE A 120 3.58 8.26 -0.23
CA ILE A 120 4.93 7.77 -0.52
C ILE A 120 5.40 8.35 -1.84
N SER A 121 6.72 8.52 -1.99
CA SER A 121 7.35 8.82 -3.27
C SER A 121 7.74 7.51 -3.98
N VAL A 122 7.42 7.43 -5.25
CA VAL A 122 7.67 6.29 -6.13
C VAL A 122 8.73 6.66 -7.15
N THR A 123 9.68 5.77 -7.36
CA THR A 123 10.74 5.95 -8.34
C THR A 123 10.22 5.57 -9.73
N LEU A 124 10.16 6.54 -10.65
CA LEU A 124 9.73 6.34 -12.04
C LEU A 124 10.91 6.50 -12.99
N LYS A 125 10.86 5.79 -14.12
CA LYS A 125 11.76 5.97 -15.27
C LYS A 125 10.95 6.53 -16.45
N GLY A 126 10.95 7.86 -16.59
CA GLY A 126 10.10 8.53 -17.59
C GLY A 126 8.62 8.25 -17.36
N LYS A 127 7.96 7.60 -18.32
CA LYS A 127 6.52 7.26 -18.30
C LYS A 127 6.20 5.86 -17.74
N THR A 128 7.21 5.12 -17.29
CA THR A 128 7.07 3.73 -16.83
C THR A 128 7.88 3.47 -15.56
N ILE A 129 7.85 2.24 -15.06
CA ILE A 129 8.64 1.79 -13.91
C ILE A 129 10.03 1.30 -14.33
N PRO A 130 11.06 1.38 -13.47
CA PRO A 130 12.44 1.02 -13.82
C PRO A 130 12.65 -0.47 -14.07
N HIS A 131 11.98 -1.35 -13.36
CA HIS A 131 12.12 -2.81 -13.48
C HIS A 131 10.84 -3.56 -13.09
N ALA A 132 10.77 -4.84 -13.46
CA ALA A 132 9.67 -5.69 -13.04
C ALA A 132 9.77 -6.01 -11.54
N VAL A 133 8.62 -5.97 -10.86
CA VAL A 133 8.54 -6.23 -9.41
C VAL A 133 7.24 -6.96 -9.07
N THR A 134 7.31 -7.81 -8.05
CA THR A 134 6.13 -8.44 -7.46
C THR A 134 5.92 -7.91 -6.05
N GLY A 135 4.81 -7.23 -5.80
CA GLY A 135 4.40 -6.82 -4.48
C GLY A 135 3.55 -7.88 -3.80
N HIS A 136 3.72 -8.03 -2.50
CA HIS A 136 2.98 -9.01 -1.71
C HIS A 136 2.42 -8.38 -0.44
N TYR A 137 1.15 -8.66 -0.14
CA TYR A 137 0.53 -8.29 1.12
C TYR A 137 -0.61 -9.27 1.47
N GLY A 138 -0.44 -10.00 2.57
CA GLY A 138 -1.38 -11.06 2.94
C GLY A 138 -1.52 -12.10 1.82
N ALA A 139 -2.74 -12.39 1.38
CA ALA A 139 -3.01 -13.26 0.25
C ALA A 139 -2.90 -12.56 -1.12
N GLY A 140 -2.68 -11.23 -1.16
CA GLY A 140 -2.58 -10.45 -2.39
C GLY A 140 -1.16 -10.45 -2.95
N ARG A 141 -1.03 -10.74 -4.24
CA ARG A 141 0.21 -10.58 -5.01
C ARG A 141 -0.10 -9.77 -6.25
N VAL A 142 0.71 -8.76 -6.53
CA VAL A 142 0.57 -7.91 -7.71
C VAL A 142 1.89 -7.91 -8.44
N PHE A 143 1.86 -8.34 -9.69
CA PHE A 143 3.01 -8.28 -10.58
C PHE A 143 2.93 -7.01 -11.42
N LEU A 144 4.01 -6.25 -11.45
CA LEU A 144 4.19 -5.04 -12.24
C LEU A 144 5.36 -5.25 -13.19
N LYS A 145 5.19 -4.94 -14.47
CA LYS A 145 6.23 -5.04 -15.50
C LYS A 145 6.25 -3.75 -16.32
N PRO A 146 7.43 -3.16 -16.59
CA PRO A 146 7.53 -2.01 -17.47
C PRO A 146 7.06 -2.37 -18.89
N ALA A 147 6.50 -1.40 -19.60
CA ALA A 147 6.03 -1.55 -20.95
C ALA A 147 6.62 -0.48 -21.87
N SER A 148 6.63 -0.76 -23.17
CA SER A 148 7.02 0.20 -24.21
C SER A 148 6.02 1.36 -24.32
N ASP A 149 6.47 2.46 -24.88
CA ASP A 149 5.61 3.62 -25.13
C ASP A 149 4.46 3.23 -26.07
N GLY A 150 3.27 3.74 -25.74
CA GLY A 150 2.04 3.45 -26.47
C GLY A 150 1.25 2.24 -25.96
N THR A 151 1.78 1.44 -25.04
CA THR A 151 1.05 0.30 -24.45
C THR A 151 -0.12 0.75 -23.57
N GLY A 152 0.01 1.90 -22.88
CA GLY A 152 -0.95 2.38 -21.92
C GLY A 152 -0.93 1.61 -20.59
N VAL A 153 -1.90 1.89 -19.72
CA VAL A 153 -2.04 1.25 -18.41
C VAL A 153 -2.92 0.00 -18.53
N ILE A 154 -2.31 -1.17 -18.52
CA ILE A 154 -3.01 -2.46 -18.50
C ILE A 154 -2.99 -3.00 -17.06
N ALA A 155 -4.08 -2.76 -16.33
CA ALA A 155 -4.16 -3.06 -14.91
C ALA A 155 -5.59 -3.37 -14.46
N GLY A 156 -5.72 -4.14 -13.37
CA GLY A 156 -6.99 -4.33 -12.67
C GLY A 156 -7.45 -3.03 -11.99
N GLY A 157 -8.75 -2.84 -11.76
CA GLY A 157 -9.34 -1.58 -11.32
C GLY A 157 -8.65 -0.91 -10.13
N ALA A 158 -8.36 -1.67 -9.06
CA ALA A 158 -7.69 -1.13 -7.88
C ALA A 158 -6.22 -0.73 -8.16
N VAL A 159 -5.51 -1.51 -8.98
CA VAL A 159 -4.12 -1.24 -9.38
C VAL A 159 -4.08 -0.06 -10.35
N ARG A 160 -5.02 -0.01 -11.31
CA ARG A 160 -5.14 1.06 -12.29
C ARG A 160 -5.30 2.43 -11.62
N ALA A 161 -6.23 2.55 -10.67
CA ALA A 161 -6.44 3.79 -9.92
C ALA A 161 -5.15 4.29 -9.23
N ILE A 162 -4.32 3.38 -8.71
CA ILE A 162 -3.04 3.74 -8.09
C ILE A 162 -2.04 4.24 -9.13
N LEU A 163 -1.89 3.53 -10.25
CA LEU A 163 -0.92 3.85 -11.28
C LEU A 163 -1.24 5.15 -12.02
N GLU A 164 -2.52 5.41 -12.26
CA GLU A 164 -3.01 6.69 -12.79
C GLU A 164 -2.73 7.85 -11.82
N ALA A 165 -2.99 7.64 -10.53
CA ALA A 165 -2.69 8.63 -9.48
C ALA A 165 -1.18 8.89 -9.33
N VAL A 166 -0.31 7.91 -9.59
CA VAL A 166 1.17 8.06 -9.62
C VAL A 166 1.62 8.82 -10.87
N GLY A 167 0.88 8.75 -11.98
CA GLY A 167 1.25 9.33 -13.26
C GLY A 167 1.99 8.37 -14.21
N VAL A 168 1.90 7.06 -13.97
CA VAL A 168 2.46 6.05 -14.87
C VAL A 168 1.55 5.94 -16.11
N GLN A 169 2.15 6.00 -17.31
CA GLN A 169 1.43 5.94 -18.57
C GLN A 169 1.53 4.58 -19.26
N ASN A 170 2.65 3.85 -19.10
CA ASN A 170 2.90 2.59 -19.78
C ASN A 170 3.33 1.50 -18.79
N ILE A 171 2.45 0.52 -18.58
CA ILE A 171 2.71 -0.57 -17.65
C ILE A 171 1.82 -1.78 -17.91
N LEU A 172 2.38 -2.96 -17.69
CA LEU A 172 1.67 -4.23 -17.67
C LEU A 172 1.56 -4.76 -16.25
N THR A 173 0.37 -5.13 -15.82
CA THR A 173 0.16 -5.63 -14.46
C THR A 173 -0.75 -6.85 -14.44
N LYS A 174 -0.57 -7.68 -13.41
CA LYS A 174 -1.47 -8.79 -13.10
C LYS A 174 -1.64 -8.92 -11.60
N SER A 175 -2.89 -8.91 -11.16
CA SER A 175 -3.23 -9.27 -9.77
C SER A 175 -3.33 -10.79 -9.66
N LEU A 176 -2.55 -11.37 -8.75
CA LEU A 176 -2.46 -12.79 -8.46
C LEU A 176 -2.95 -13.04 -7.01
N GLY A 177 -3.60 -14.16 -6.80
CA GLY A 177 -4.09 -14.55 -5.48
C GLY A 177 -5.47 -13.99 -5.19
N THR A 178 -5.59 -12.94 -4.38
CA THR A 178 -6.89 -12.39 -3.95
C THR A 178 -7.40 -11.25 -4.83
N THR A 179 -8.71 -11.16 -4.94
CA THR A 179 -9.41 -10.02 -5.56
C THR A 179 -9.85 -8.95 -4.57
N ASN A 180 -9.59 -9.13 -3.26
CA ASN A 180 -9.94 -8.16 -2.23
C ASN A 180 -9.21 -6.82 -2.46
N PRO A 181 -9.94 -5.70 -2.72
CA PRO A 181 -9.33 -4.40 -3.05
C PRO A 181 -8.35 -3.90 -1.99
N HIS A 182 -8.61 -4.12 -0.72
CA HIS A 182 -7.71 -3.71 0.36
C HIS A 182 -6.35 -4.40 0.31
N ASN A 183 -6.33 -5.70 0.02
CA ASN A 183 -5.08 -6.46 -0.09
C ASN A 183 -4.33 -6.11 -1.37
N VAL A 184 -5.06 -5.96 -2.48
CA VAL A 184 -4.48 -5.58 -3.78
C VAL A 184 -3.83 -4.19 -3.68
N VAL A 185 -4.51 -3.19 -3.11
CA VAL A 185 -3.95 -1.84 -2.89
C VAL A 185 -2.66 -1.91 -2.08
N LYS A 186 -2.67 -2.59 -0.93
CA LYS A 186 -1.48 -2.70 -0.07
C LYS A 186 -0.34 -3.47 -0.75
N ALA A 187 -0.64 -4.52 -1.51
CA ALA A 187 0.36 -5.26 -2.30
C ALA A 187 0.99 -4.37 -3.37
N THR A 188 0.19 -3.54 -4.07
CA THR A 188 0.69 -2.58 -5.04
C THR A 188 1.59 -1.54 -4.40
N PHE A 189 1.21 -0.99 -3.25
CA PHE A 189 2.05 -0.05 -2.50
C PHE A 189 3.37 -0.68 -2.05
N ASN A 190 3.36 -1.96 -1.65
CA ASN A 190 4.60 -2.69 -1.35
C ASN A 190 5.48 -2.85 -2.59
N ALA A 191 4.90 -3.19 -3.75
CA ALA A 191 5.62 -3.25 -5.02
C ALA A 191 6.27 -1.90 -5.35
N LEU A 192 5.53 -0.79 -5.25
CA LEU A 192 6.01 0.55 -5.57
C LEU A 192 7.14 1.02 -4.62
N ARG A 193 7.11 0.63 -3.35
CA ARG A 193 8.19 0.90 -2.39
C ARG A 193 9.49 0.17 -2.71
N ASN A 194 9.39 -1.00 -3.33
CA ASN A 194 10.53 -1.85 -3.69
C ASN A 194 11.14 -1.47 -5.05
N LEU A 195 10.66 -0.40 -5.69
CA LEU A 195 11.24 0.12 -6.92
C LEU A 195 12.51 0.92 -6.62
N HIS A 196 13.59 0.54 -7.25
CA HIS A 196 14.89 1.22 -7.13
C HIS A 196 15.42 1.59 -8.51
N MET A 197 16.06 2.75 -8.62
CA MET A 197 16.82 3.12 -9.82
C MET A 197 18.09 2.28 -9.90
N ALA A 198 18.47 1.86 -11.10
CA ALA A 198 19.73 1.14 -11.34
C ALA A 198 20.94 1.90 -10.80
N GLU A 199 20.95 3.23 -10.96
CA GLU A 199 22.00 4.11 -10.44
C GLU A 199 22.13 4.03 -8.90
N ALA A 200 21.03 3.98 -8.17
CA ALA A 200 21.05 3.88 -6.72
C ALA A 200 21.67 2.54 -6.27
N ILE A 201 21.35 1.46 -6.98
CA ILE A 201 21.91 0.13 -6.72
C ILE A 201 23.41 0.11 -7.02
N LEU A 202 23.84 0.72 -8.14
CA LEU A 202 25.25 0.79 -8.50
C LEU A 202 26.06 1.62 -7.50
N ARG A 203 25.54 2.77 -7.06
CA ARG A 203 26.16 3.58 -6.00
C ARG A 203 26.31 2.80 -4.70
N ALA A 204 25.28 2.06 -4.30
CA ALA A 204 25.34 1.22 -3.11
C ALA A 204 26.38 0.07 -3.23
N ARG A 205 26.67 -0.39 -4.45
CA ARG A 205 27.71 -1.39 -4.76
C ARG A 205 29.11 -0.78 -5.00
N GLY A 206 29.27 0.52 -4.84
CA GLY A 206 30.55 1.22 -5.09
C GLY A 206 30.97 1.29 -6.58
N ARG A 207 30.03 1.04 -7.51
CA ARG A 207 30.28 1.12 -8.96
C ARG A 207 29.74 2.46 -9.50
N SER A 208 30.52 3.14 -10.34
CA SER A 208 30.08 4.35 -11.03
C SER A 208 29.07 4.02 -12.13
N SER A 209 28.17 4.95 -12.44
CA SER A 209 27.10 4.79 -13.46
C SER A 209 27.64 4.57 -14.88
N GLY A 210 28.91 4.85 -15.15
CA GLY A 210 29.55 4.59 -16.44
C GLY A 210 29.60 3.14 -16.87
N ALA A 211 29.44 2.18 -15.94
CA ALA A 211 29.45 0.74 -16.24
C ALA A 211 28.19 0.25 -17.00
N LEU A 212 27.10 1.02 -16.98
CA LEU A 212 25.86 0.64 -17.71
C LEU A 212 25.90 0.95 -19.21
N ALA A 213 26.76 1.89 -19.63
CA ALA A 213 26.88 2.28 -21.03
C ALA A 213 27.59 1.21 -21.88
N VAL A 214 28.41 0.35 -21.26
CA VAL A 214 29.21 -0.66 -21.96
C VAL A 214 28.43 -1.95 -22.20
N GLU A 215 27.43 -2.25 -21.37
CA GLU A 215 26.64 -3.49 -21.46
C GLU A 215 25.48 -3.39 -22.49
N ALA A 216 25.08 -2.17 -22.86
CA ALA A 216 24.05 -1.92 -23.86
C ALA A 216 24.55 -2.06 -25.32
N THR A 217 25.84 -2.21 -25.52
CA THR A 217 26.52 -2.37 -26.83
C THR A 217 27.05 -3.79 -27.06
N ALA A 218 26.52 -4.80 -26.38
CA ALA A 218 26.77 -6.18 -26.78
C ALA A 218 26.14 -6.41 -28.19
N PRO A 219 26.94 -6.85 -29.18
CA PRO A 219 26.40 -7.02 -30.52
C PRO A 219 25.29 -8.08 -30.49
N ALA A 220 24.20 -7.75 -31.20
CA ALA A 220 23.18 -8.73 -31.51
C ALA A 220 23.86 -9.95 -32.10
N VAL A 221 23.63 -11.11 -31.47
CA VAL A 221 24.07 -12.39 -32.00
C VAL A 221 23.46 -12.50 -33.39
N GLU A 222 24.35 -12.43 -34.38
CA GLU A 222 24.08 -12.62 -35.79
C GLU A 222 23.29 -13.91 -35.95
N ALA A 223 22.06 -13.78 -36.39
CA ALA A 223 21.19 -14.93 -36.67
C ALA A 223 21.87 -15.79 -37.71
N ALA A 224 22.22 -17.02 -37.34
CA ALA A 224 22.73 -18.02 -38.26
C ALA A 224 21.72 -18.18 -39.43
N PRO A 225 22.19 -18.24 -40.68
CA PRO A 225 21.34 -18.44 -41.83
C PRO A 225 20.65 -19.81 -41.76
N ALA A 226 19.37 -19.82 -42.02
CA ALA A 226 18.56 -21.03 -42.13
C ALA A 226 19.12 -21.93 -43.21
N PRO A 227 19.16 -23.27 -43.03
CA PRO A 227 19.58 -24.17 -44.07
C PRO A 227 18.53 -24.17 -45.22
N GLU A 228 19.01 -23.83 -46.39
CA GLU A 228 18.34 -23.89 -47.66
C GLU A 228 17.86 -25.31 -47.94
N ALA A 229 16.55 -25.52 -48.02
CA ALA A 229 15.97 -26.83 -48.39
C ALA A 229 16.23 -27.07 -49.84
N ALA A 230 17.12 -28.00 -50.13
CA ALA A 230 17.37 -28.53 -51.48
C ALA A 230 16.08 -29.14 -52.06
N ALA A 231 15.62 -28.56 -53.14
CA ALA A 231 14.63 -29.14 -54.01
C ALA A 231 15.29 -30.31 -54.79
N GLU A 232 14.83 -31.52 -54.60
CA GLU A 232 15.06 -32.61 -55.54
C GLU A 232 13.77 -33.03 -56.21
N THR A 233 13.78 -32.78 -57.51
CA THR A 233 12.96 -33.33 -58.58
C THR A 233 13.04 -34.84 -58.66
N LYS A 234 11.93 -35.55 -58.60
CA LYS A 234 11.63 -36.59 -59.63
C LYS A 234 10.15 -36.99 -59.55
#